data_41c666fb23eee339ed7b1d523765a99f
#
_entry.id   41c666fb23eee339ed7b1d523765a99f
#
_cell.length_a   1.000
_cell.length_b   1.000
_cell.length_c   1.000
_cell.angle_alpha   90.00
_cell.angle_beta   90.00
_cell.angle_gamma   90.00
#
_symmetry.space_group_name_H-M   'P 1'
#
loop_
_entity.id
_entity.type
_entity.pdbx_description
1 polymer ?
#
loop_
_entity_poly.entity_id
_entity_poly.type
_entity_poly.pdbx_seq_one_letter_code
_entity_poly.pdbx_strand_id
1 'polypeptide(L)'
;KKLNFKIIITDDHSSKENLEKINILLNSTNIASQIINIDKNEFKDEIETKDVNGKNISENMISNMRNILKSIQIAEKENDDLFYFLEDDYIHVEDAITEMLFAYEKISTQINDELFLCPADYPYLYSSLDETKIFFGNSRHWRIVNETLITFLTSRKMILKYLKELKLMG
;
A
#
# COMPACT_ATOMS: atom_id res chain seq x y z
N LYS A 1 -13.05 1.91 20.52
CA LYS A 1 -13.69 1.25 19.35
C LYS A 1 -12.91 -0.02 19.07
N LYS A 2 -13.57 -1.18 18.91
CA LYS A 2 -12.89 -2.41 18.51
C LYS A 2 -12.60 -2.29 17.02
N LEU A 3 -11.33 -2.37 16.63
CA LEU A 3 -10.92 -2.39 15.22
C LEU A 3 -11.05 -3.82 14.70
N ASN A 4 -11.58 -3.96 13.50
CA ASN A 4 -11.56 -5.21 12.76
C ASN A 4 -10.47 -5.12 11.70
N PHE A 5 -9.55 -6.08 11.70
CA PHE A 5 -8.50 -6.18 10.71
C PHE A 5 -8.74 -7.38 9.80
N LYS A 6 -8.38 -7.20 8.55
CA LYS A 6 -8.33 -8.25 7.53
C LYS A 6 -6.99 -8.12 6.80
N ILE A 7 -6.32 -9.23 6.57
CA ILE A 7 -5.08 -9.28 5.78
C ILE A 7 -5.39 -9.94 4.45
N ILE A 8 -5.09 -9.25 3.35
CA ILE A 8 -5.16 -9.80 2.01
C ILE A 8 -3.75 -9.75 1.42
N ILE A 9 -3.23 -10.89 1.02
CA ILE A 9 -1.94 -11.00 0.35
C ILE A 9 -2.20 -11.32 -1.11
N THR A 10 -1.68 -10.48 -2.00
CA THR A 10 -1.63 -10.77 -3.43
C THR A 10 -0.30 -11.46 -3.72
N ASP A 11 -0.34 -12.57 -4.45
CA ASP A 11 0.83 -13.38 -4.77
C ASP A 11 0.95 -13.59 -6.26
N ASP A 12 2.07 -13.18 -6.85
CA ASP A 12 2.41 -13.46 -8.23
C ASP A 12 3.52 -14.52 -8.32
N HIS A 13 3.11 -15.76 -8.10
CA HIS A 13 3.91 -16.97 -8.30
C HIS A 13 5.08 -17.21 -7.33
N SER A 14 4.91 -16.90 -6.06
CA SER A 14 5.83 -17.34 -5.01
C SER A 14 5.98 -18.87 -4.98
N SER A 15 7.10 -19.36 -4.44
CA SER A 15 7.31 -20.80 -4.27
C SER A 15 6.29 -21.38 -3.30
N LYS A 16 5.92 -22.65 -3.49
CA LYS A 16 5.01 -23.37 -2.58
C LYS A 16 5.51 -23.33 -1.14
N GLU A 17 6.81 -23.46 -0.94
CA GLU A 17 7.43 -23.41 0.40
C GLU A 17 7.20 -22.05 1.07
N ASN A 18 7.34 -20.95 0.34
CA ASN A 18 7.09 -19.61 0.88
C ASN A 18 5.61 -19.42 1.21
N LEU A 19 4.71 -19.85 0.33
CA LEU A 19 3.27 -19.78 0.57
C LEU A 19 2.85 -20.62 1.80
N GLU A 20 3.44 -21.78 2.01
CA GLU A 20 3.22 -22.58 3.22
C GLU A 20 3.67 -21.84 4.48
N LYS A 21 4.85 -21.23 4.48
CA LYS A 21 5.34 -20.42 5.60
C LYS A 21 4.40 -19.26 5.91
N ILE A 22 3.95 -18.54 4.89
CA ILE A 22 2.98 -17.44 5.03
C ILE A 22 1.67 -17.96 5.62
N ASN A 23 1.12 -19.06 5.11
CA ASN A 23 -0.10 -19.67 5.63
C ASN A 23 0.02 -20.07 7.10
N ILE A 24 1.15 -20.64 7.50
CA ILE A 24 1.39 -21.01 8.91
C ILE A 24 1.35 -19.75 9.79
N LEU A 25 2.01 -18.66 9.36
CA LEU A 25 2.00 -17.39 10.09
C LEU A 25 0.60 -16.81 10.20
N LEU A 26 -0.14 -16.73 9.09
CA LEU A 26 -1.51 -16.21 9.07
C LEU A 26 -2.43 -17.01 9.99
N ASN A 27 -2.35 -18.34 9.94
CA ASN A 27 -3.14 -19.23 10.78
C ASN A 27 -2.76 -19.15 12.27
N SER A 28 -1.56 -18.66 12.62
CA SER A 28 -1.16 -18.43 14.01
C SER A 28 -1.78 -17.15 14.61
N THR A 29 -2.40 -16.31 13.77
CA THR A 29 -3.08 -15.09 14.20
C THR A 29 -4.60 -15.32 14.29
N ASN A 30 -5.29 -14.48 15.06
CA ASN A 30 -6.76 -14.44 15.08
C ASN A 30 -7.32 -13.41 14.09
N ILE A 31 -6.53 -13.02 13.08
CA ILE A 31 -6.90 -12.01 12.09
C ILE A 31 -7.44 -12.74 10.85
N ALA A 32 -8.59 -12.29 10.35
CA ALA A 32 -9.12 -12.78 9.07
C ALA A 32 -8.11 -12.52 7.96
N SER A 33 -7.74 -13.56 7.21
CA SER A 33 -6.69 -13.45 6.19
C SER A 33 -7.03 -14.26 4.94
N GLN A 34 -6.49 -13.82 3.80
CA GLN A 34 -6.65 -14.46 2.51
C GLN A 34 -5.40 -14.28 1.65
N ILE A 35 -4.97 -15.32 0.93
CA ILE A 35 -3.97 -15.22 -0.12
C ILE A 35 -4.69 -15.33 -1.47
N ILE A 36 -4.41 -14.40 -2.37
CA ILE A 36 -4.98 -14.32 -3.71
C ILE A 36 -3.83 -14.48 -4.71
N ASN A 37 -3.81 -15.62 -5.41
CA ASN A 37 -2.85 -15.85 -6.48
C ASN A 37 -3.29 -15.09 -7.74
N ILE A 38 -2.35 -14.43 -8.39
CA ILE A 38 -2.57 -13.67 -9.62
C ILE A 38 -2.30 -14.57 -10.82
N ASP A 39 -3.19 -14.59 -11.80
CA ASP A 39 -2.94 -15.26 -13.08
C ASP A 39 -1.91 -14.47 -13.90
N LYS A 40 -0.97 -15.16 -14.55
CA LYS A 40 0.08 -14.54 -15.38
C LYS A 40 -0.46 -13.69 -16.53
N ASN A 41 -1.67 -13.96 -16.99
CA ASN A 41 -2.33 -13.21 -18.04
C ASN A 41 -3.23 -12.11 -17.50
N GLU A 42 -3.42 -12.04 -16.18
CA GLU A 42 -4.18 -10.95 -15.56
C GLU A 42 -3.42 -9.64 -15.79
N PHE A 43 -4.13 -8.59 -16.17
CA PHE A 43 -3.58 -7.26 -16.50
C PHE A 43 -2.64 -7.22 -17.71
N LYS A 44 -2.61 -8.24 -18.58
CA LYS A 44 -1.72 -8.30 -19.75
C LYS A 44 -1.90 -7.13 -20.70
N ASP A 45 -3.11 -6.61 -20.83
CA ASP A 45 -3.45 -5.50 -21.72
C ASP A 45 -3.32 -4.13 -21.01
N GLU A 46 -3.09 -4.13 -19.70
CA GLU A 46 -2.98 -2.93 -18.87
C GLU A 46 -1.52 -2.58 -18.56
N ILE A 47 -0.63 -3.58 -18.54
CA ILE A 47 0.78 -3.42 -18.21
C ILE A 47 1.62 -3.31 -19.47
N GLU A 48 2.35 -2.20 -19.59
CA GLU A 48 3.32 -2.03 -20.67
C GLU A 48 4.54 -2.94 -20.46
N THR A 49 4.96 -3.65 -21.51
CA THR A 49 6.13 -4.53 -21.44
C THR A 49 7.42 -3.84 -21.90
N LYS A 50 7.34 -2.59 -22.31
CA LYS A 50 8.48 -1.76 -22.73
C LYS A 50 8.48 -0.42 -22.02
N ASP A 51 9.65 0.05 -21.67
CA ASP A 51 9.86 1.39 -21.15
C ASP A 51 9.75 2.48 -22.23
N VAL A 52 9.82 3.74 -21.83
CA VAL A 52 9.77 4.92 -22.72
C VAL A 52 10.84 4.95 -23.81
N ASN A 53 11.91 4.16 -23.66
CA ASN A 53 13.01 4.01 -24.61
C ASN A 53 12.85 2.76 -25.50
N GLY A 54 11.75 2.01 -25.35
CA GLY A 54 11.47 0.78 -26.09
C GLY A 54 12.22 -0.46 -25.59
N LYS A 55 12.88 -0.39 -24.41
CA LYS A 55 13.56 -1.52 -23.79
C LYS A 55 12.54 -2.36 -23.01
N ASN A 56 12.70 -3.69 -23.09
CA ASN A 56 11.83 -4.60 -22.36
C ASN A 56 11.96 -4.38 -20.84
N ILE A 57 10.82 -4.27 -20.18
CA ILE A 57 10.69 -4.26 -18.72
C ILE A 57 10.98 -5.67 -18.20
N SER A 58 11.61 -5.78 -17.02
CA SER A 58 11.93 -7.08 -16.44
C SER A 58 10.66 -7.79 -15.92
N GLU A 59 10.67 -9.12 -15.93
CA GLU A 59 9.56 -9.92 -15.37
C GLU A 59 9.28 -9.58 -13.89
N ASN A 60 10.31 -9.28 -13.10
CA ASN A 60 10.12 -8.88 -11.70
C ASN A 60 9.34 -7.57 -11.59
N MET A 61 9.61 -6.59 -12.46
CA MET A 61 8.88 -5.34 -12.48
C MET A 61 7.43 -5.54 -12.96
N ILE A 62 7.22 -6.38 -13.97
CA ILE A 62 5.88 -6.74 -14.46
C ILE A 62 5.09 -7.46 -13.34
N SER A 63 5.75 -8.35 -12.60
CA SER A 63 5.16 -9.02 -11.43
C SER A 63 4.75 -8.02 -10.35
N ASN A 64 5.61 -7.04 -10.06
CA ASN A 64 5.30 -5.98 -9.10
C ASN A 64 4.09 -5.14 -9.56
N MET A 65 4.05 -4.74 -10.83
CA MET A 65 2.92 -4.01 -11.42
C MET A 65 1.61 -4.81 -11.30
N ARG A 66 1.63 -6.13 -11.58
CA ARG A 66 0.46 -7.01 -11.40
C ARG A 66 -0.03 -7.03 -9.95
N ASN A 67 0.89 -7.13 -8.99
CA ASN A 67 0.55 -7.09 -7.57
C ASN A 67 -0.09 -5.76 -7.16
N ILE A 68 0.44 -4.63 -7.63
CA ILE A 68 -0.11 -3.30 -7.39
C ILE A 68 -1.53 -3.20 -7.95
N LEU A 69 -1.73 -3.52 -9.23
CA LEU A 69 -3.04 -3.47 -9.89
C LEU A 69 -4.06 -4.38 -9.21
N LYS A 70 -3.64 -5.59 -8.82
CA LYS A 70 -4.50 -6.54 -8.10
C LYS A 70 -4.93 -6.00 -6.75
N SER A 71 -4.01 -5.42 -5.99
CA SER A 71 -4.29 -4.84 -4.68
C SER A 71 -5.28 -3.67 -4.79
N ILE A 72 -5.11 -2.80 -5.80
CA ILE A 72 -6.03 -1.69 -6.08
C ILE A 72 -7.41 -2.22 -6.50
N GLN A 73 -7.45 -3.24 -7.37
CA GLN A 73 -8.71 -3.87 -7.81
C GLN A 73 -9.48 -4.50 -6.64
N ILE A 74 -8.78 -5.08 -5.68
CA ILE A 74 -9.38 -5.64 -4.47
C ILE A 74 -9.94 -4.51 -3.61
N ALA A 75 -9.14 -3.49 -3.34
CA ALA A 75 -9.56 -2.35 -2.52
C ALA A 75 -10.76 -1.58 -3.12
N GLU A 76 -10.85 -1.50 -4.45
CA GLU A 76 -12.02 -0.94 -5.14
C GLU A 76 -13.32 -1.68 -4.80
N LYS A 77 -13.26 -3.01 -4.63
CA LYS A 77 -14.42 -3.88 -4.42
C LYS A 77 -14.79 -4.07 -2.95
N GLU A 78 -13.82 -3.96 -2.05
CA GLU A 78 -14.02 -4.09 -0.61
C GLU A 78 -14.76 -2.87 -0.02
N ASN A 79 -15.46 -3.09 1.09
CA ASN A 79 -16.26 -2.06 1.75
C ASN A 79 -15.65 -1.58 3.08
N ASP A 80 -14.37 -1.88 3.31
CA ASP A 80 -13.66 -1.43 4.49
C ASP A 80 -13.44 0.08 4.47
N ASP A 81 -13.34 0.72 5.64
CA ASP A 81 -13.19 2.18 5.75
C ASP A 81 -11.79 2.65 5.34
N LEU A 82 -10.76 1.89 5.75
CA LEU A 82 -9.34 2.19 5.55
C LEU A 82 -8.62 1.01 4.91
N PHE A 83 -7.66 1.33 4.05
CA PHE A 83 -6.79 0.38 3.37
C PHE A 83 -5.34 0.75 3.60
N TYR A 84 -4.56 -0.21 4.05
CA TYR A 84 -3.13 -0.10 4.15
C TYR A 84 -2.47 -0.98 3.08
N PHE A 85 -1.94 -0.35 2.04
CA PHE A 85 -1.12 -1.01 1.04
C PHE A 85 0.28 -1.16 1.60
N LEU A 86 0.86 -2.35 1.46
CA LEU A 86 2.13 -2.71 2.07
C LEU A 86 2.90 -3.63 1.15
N GLU A 87 4.14 -3.26 0.85
CA GLU A 87 5.13 -4.13 0.20
C GLU A 87 5.79 -5.02 1.25
N ASP A 88 6.25 -6.21 0.85
CA ASP A 88 6.73 -7.26 1.75
C ASP A 88 8.15 -7.04 2.30
N ASP A 89 8.85 -6.02 1.80
CA ASP A 89 10.20 -5.64 2.21
C ASP A 89 10.26 -4.58 3.32
N TYR A 90 9.10 -4.14 3.86
CA TYR A 90 9.04 -3.17 4.95
C TYR A 90 8.99 -3.85 6.32
N ILE A 91 9.88 -3.41 7.21
CA ILE A 91 9.87 -3.80 8.63
C ILE A 91 9.21 -2.70 9.44
N HIS A 92 8.16 -3.06 10.17
CA HIS A 92 7.42 -2.14 11.02
C HIS A 92 7.98 -2.11 12.45
N VAL A 93 7.99 -0.91 13.03
CA VAL A 93 8.14 -0.79 14.48
C VAL A 93 6.84 -1.24 15.16
N GLU A 94 6.92 -1.68 16.41
CA GLU A 94 5.81 -2.31 17.14
C GLU A 94 4.52 -1.46 17.15
N ASP A 95 4.64 -0.15 17.26
CA ASP A 95 3.53 0.79 17.37
C ASP A 95 3.07 1.37 16.00
N ALA A 96 3.65 0.95 14.87
CA ALA A 96 3.44 1.57 13.56
C ALA A 96 1.95 1.67 13.17
N ILE A 97 1.20 0.57 13.28
CA ILE A 97 -0.22 0.55 12.90
C ILE A 97 -1.05 1.47 13.80
N THR A 98 -0.80 1.43 15.11
CA THR A 98 -1.50 2.30 16.07
C THR A 98 -1.21 3.77 15.80
N GLU A 99 0.06 4.11 15.56
CA GLU A 99 0.49 5.47 15.21
C GLU A 99 -0.17 5.95 13.92
N MET A 100 -0.18 5.14 12.87
CA MET A 100 -0.81 5.48 11.58
C MET A 100 -2.30 5.74 11.74
N LEU A 101 -3.04 4.88 12.43
CA LEU A 101 -4.48 5.03 12.61
C LEU A 101 -4.81 6.30 13.41
N PHE A 102 -4.04 6.56 14.46
CA PHE A 102 -4.20 7.78 15.27
C PHE A 102 -3.87 9.03 14.46
N ALA A 103 -2.74 9.02 13.74
CA ALA A 103 -2.32 10.14 12.91
C ALA A 103 -3.33 10.40 11.79
N TYR A 104 -3.85 9.35 11.13
CA TYR A 104 -4.87 9.47 10.11
C TYR A 104 -6.12 10.17 10.63
N GLU A 105 -6.72 9.68 11.72
CA GLU A 105 -7.92 10.28 12.33
C GLU A 105 -7.68 11.73 12.73
N LYS A 106 -6.57 12.01 13.39
CA LYS A 106 -6.23 13.35 13.87
C LYS A 106 -5.98 14.33 12.74
N ILE A 107 -5.13 13.97 11.78
CA ILE A 107 -4.74 14.88 10.70
C ILE A 107 -5.91 15.11 9.75
N SER A 108 -6.65 14.06 9.35
CA SER A 108 -7.82 14.20 8.49
C SER A 108 -8.88 15.12 9.11
N THR A 109 -9.07 15.02 10.43
CA THR A 109 -9.96 15.93 11.18
C THR A 109 -9.45 17.37 11.14
N GLN A 110 -8.14 17.59 11.34
CA GLN A 110 -7.56 18.94 11.35
C GLN A 110 -7.61 19.63 9.98
N ILE A 111 -7.41 18.87 8.91
CA ILE A 111 -7.45 19.42 7.54
C ILE A 111 -8.86 19.41 6.94
N ASN A 112 -9.81 18.75 7.62
CA ASN A 112 -11.18 18.49 7.16
C ASN A 112 -11.22 17.83 5.76
N ASP A 113 -10.29 16.90 5.51
CA ASP A 113 -10.22 16.11 4.29
C ASP A 113 -9.55 14.75 4.56
N GLU A 114 -9.67 13.84 3.62
CA GLU A 114 -8.99 12.56 3.61
C GLU A 114 -7.55 12.71 3.12
N LEU A 115 -6.70 11.73 3.42
CA LEU A 115 -5.28 11.80 3.05
C LEU A 115 -4.72 10.43 2.62
N PHE A 116 -3.55 10.48 1.98
CA PHE A 116 -2.63 9.36 1.86
C PHE A 116 -1.55 9.52 2.93
N LEU A 117 -1.33 8.50 3.76
CA LEU A 117 -0.39 8.55 4.87
C LEU A 117 0.65 7.46 4.69
N CYS A 118 1.89 7.86 4.41
CA CYS A 118 3.00 6.94 4.21
C CYS A 118 3.81 6.80 5.52
N PRO A 119 4.00 5.59 6.05
CA PRO A 119 4.76 5.38 7.28
C PRO A 119 6.29 5.35 7.09
N ALA A 120 6.76 5.44 5.85
CA ALA A 120 8.17 5.45 5.51
C ALA A 120 8.63 6.86 5.14
N ASP A 121 9.85 7.21 5.52
CA ASP A 121 10.48 8.48 5.16
C ASP A 121 11.77 8.19 4.38
N TYR A 122 11.75 8.55 3.11
CA TYR A 122 12.81 8.19 2.19
C TYR A 122 13.91 9.25 2.16
N PRO A 123 15.21 8.84 2.20
CA PRO A 123 16.33 9.79 2.20
C PRO A 123 16.35 10.74 1.01
N TYR A 124 15.87 10.32 -0.16
CA TYR A 124 15.84 11.18 -1.35
C TYR A 124 14.90 12.37 -1.22
N LEU A 125 13.87 12.29 -0.37
CA LEU A 125 12.96 13.40 -0.08
C LEU A 125 13.63 14.56 0.66
N TYR A 126 14.88 14.39 1.10
CA TYR A 126 15.70 15.44 1.73
C TYR A 126 16.76 16.01 0.79
N SER A 127 16.74 15.66 -0.49
CA SER A 127 17.70 16.14 -1.48
C SER A 127 17.46 17.60 -1.88
N SER A 128 16.27 18.13 -1.65
CA SER A 128 15.91 19.53 -1.89
C SER A 128 15.24 20.13 -0.66
N LEU A 129 15.27 21.47 -0.57
CA LEU A 129 14.58 22.23 0.47
C LEU A 129 13.16 22.56 -0.03
N ASP A 130 12.20 21.77 0.41
CA ASP A 130 10.79 22.02 0.12
C ASP A 130 10.08 22.59 1.34
N GLU A 131 9.17 23.53 1.11
CA GLU A 131 8.27 23.98 2.15
C GLU A 131 7.35 22.82 2.55
N THR A 132 7.32 22.51 3.84
CA THR A 132 6.47 21.44 4.37
C THR A 132 5.74 21.90 5.62
N LYS A 133 4.60 21.24 5.90
CA LYS A 133 3.90 21.36 7.18
C LYS A 133 4.16 20.12 8.01
N ILE A 134 4.33 20.31 9.30
CA ILE A 134 4.55 19.24 10.26
C ILE A 134 3.28 19.08 11.10
N PHE A 135 2.81 17.85 11.24
CA PHE A 135 1.69 17.46 12.07
C PHE A 135 2.16 16.54 13.20
N PHE A 136 1.52 16.64 14.34
CA PHE A 136 1.77 15.71 15.45
C PHE A 136 0.81 14.53 15.35
N GLY A 137 1.34 13.31 15.22
CA GLY A 137 0.60 12.08 15.42
C GLY A 137 0.34 11.82 16.90
N ASN A 138 0.43 10.56 17.31
CA ASN A 138 0.38 10.18 18.72
C ASN A 138 1.77 10.30 19.37
N SER A 139 2.76 9.65 18.81
CA SER A 139 4.14 9.62 19.30
C SER A 139 5.17 10.16 18.30
N ARG A 140 4.77 10.45 17.09
CA ARG A 140 5.65 10.83 15.99
C ARG A 140 5.18 12.11 15.29
N HIS A 141 6.12 12.75 14.61
CA HIS A 141 5.83 13.84 13.69
C HIS A 141 5.59 13.29 12.28
N TRP A 142 4.66 13.92 11.60
CA TRP A 142 4.33 13.65 10.21
C TRP A 142 4.53 14.92 9.40
N ARG A 143 5.03 14.80 8.18
CA ARG A 143 5.24 15.92 7.29
C ARG A 143 4.52 15.72 5.95
N ILE A 144 4.17 16.80 5.29
CA ILE A 144 3.69 16.73 3.91
C ILE A 144 4.89 16.42 3.01
N VAL A 145 4.67 15.51 2.06
CA VAL A 145 5.60 15.17 0.99
C VAL A 145 4.89 15.25 -0.34
N ASN A 146 5.63 15.47 -1.43
CA ASN A 146 5.07 15.59 -2.77
C ASN A 146 4.86 14.24 -3.45
N GLU A 147 5.54 13.20 -2.97
CA GLU A 147 5.48 11.85 -3.53
C GLU A 147 5.69 10.78 -2.46
N THR A 148 5.20 9.58 -2.73
CA THR A 148 5.45 8.39 -1.94
C THR A 148 5.46 7.17 -2.85
N LEU A 149 5.95 6.03 -2.32
CA LEU A 149 5.83 4.73 -2.97
C LEU A 149 4.50 4.06 -2.59
N ILE A 150 4.31 2.82 -3.03
CA ILE A 150 3.03 2.11 -2.87
C ILE A 150 2.66 1.75 -1.42
N THR A 151 3.57 1.89 -0.47
CA THR A 151 3.30 1.64 0.95
C THR A 151 2.64 2.84 1.60
N PHE A 152 1.31 2.84 1.70
CA PHE A 152 0.52 3.92 2.29
C PHE A 152 -0.82 3.46 2.87
N LEU A 153 -1.31 4.20 3.86
CA LEU A 153 -2.66 4.08 4.43
C LEU A 153 -3.57 5.15 3.82
N THR A 154 -4.76 4.77 3.39
CA THR A 154 -5.76 5.73 2.90
C THR A 154 -7.19 5.23 3.09
N SER A 155 -8.19 6.09 2.89
CA SER A 155 -9.59 5.69 2.95
C SER A 155 -10.11 5.14 1.63
N ARG A 156 -11.20 4.38 1.71
CA ARG A 156 -11.95 3.94 0.54
C ARG A 156 -12.37 5.11 -0.35
N LYS A 157 -12.77 6.23 0.26
CA LYS A 157 -13.16 7.44 -0.47
C LYS A 157 -12.02 7.96 -1.35
N MET A 158 -10.79 7.95 -0.85
CA MET A 158 -9.61 8.38 -1.62
C MET A 158 -9.28 7.39 -2.73
N ILE A 159 -9.37 6.08 -2.47
CA ILE A 159 -9.17 5.05 -3.50
C ILE A 159 -10.13 5.27 -4.67
N LEU A 160 -11.41 5.42 -4.40
CA LEU A 160 -12.41 5.63 -5.45
C LEU A 160 -12.25 6.97 -6.17
N LYS A 161 -11.83 8.02 -5.46
CA LYS A 161 -11.58 9.36 -6.03
C LYS A 161 -10.40 9.35 -7.00
N TYR A 162 -9.32 8.65 -6.66
CA TYR A 162 -8.06 8.62 -7.41
C TYR A 162 -7.78 7.26 -8.08
N LEU A 163 -8.84 6.50 -8.37
CA LEU A 163 -8.72 5.14 -8.88
C LEU A 163 -7.93 5.06 -10.21
N LYS A 164 -8.10 6.05 -11.07
CA LYS A 164 -7.40 6.12 -12.36
C LYS A 164 -5.90 6.34 -12.16
N GLU A 165 -5.56 7.29 -11.30
CA GLU A 165 -4.18 7.65 -10.97
C GLU A 165 -3.48 6.49 -10.25
N LEU A 166 -4.16 5.84 -9.32
CA LEU A 166 -3.63 4.66 -8.63
C LEU A 166 -3.35 3.50 -9.60
N LYS A 167 -4.22 3.27 -10.58
CA LYS A 167 -4.01 2.23 -11.59
C LYS A 167 -2.85 2.53 -12.55
N LEU A 168 -2.37 3.77 -12.63
CA LEU A 168 -1.15 4.11 -13.38
C LEU A 168 0.14 3.81 -12.62
N MET A 169 0.06 3.41 -11.37
CA MET A 169 1.23 3.01 -10.56
C MET A 169 1.67 1.55 -10.82
N GLY A 170 0.82 0.76 -11.46
CA GLY A 170 1.06 -0.64 -11.80
C GLY A 170 1.35 -0.90 -13.28
#